data_766320d468a9ff56fb9a164fe628a245
#
_entry.id   766320d468a9ff56fb9a164fe628a245
#
_cell.length_a   1.000
_cell.length_b   1.000
_cell.length_c   1.000
_cell.angle_alpha   90.00
_cell.angle_beta   90.00
_cell.angle_gamma   90.00
#
_symmetry.space_group_name_H-M   'P 1'
#
loop_
_entity.id
_entity.type
_entity.pdbx_description
1 polymer ?
#
loop_
_entity_poly.entity_id
_entity_poly.type
_entity_poly.pdbx_seq_one_letter_code
_entity_poly.pdbx_strand_id
1 'polypeptide(L)'
;LLTSGQHSNGFFNSKPIIGDERLLNEASSDLVNYLFIEREYFDIDIVDRVVGPATGATLLAKGIAQSISLRRERPCYWASPEKEGEGPDKRMIFRDTKVLPEERILLCEDVITTGESVALTAYAVARAGGIVIPSYILVLVNRSGRTEVGGRKIIALIHHPMPTWIPDECPLCKQGSEAIRPKGAEEWKRLN
;
A
#
# COMPACT_ATOMS: atom_id res chain seq x y z
N LEU A 1 14.65 -12.67 -0.82
CA LEU A 1 13.48 -13.26 -1.44
C LEU A 1 12.22 -12.50 -1.03
N LEU A 2 11.52 -11.91 -1.98
CA LEU A 2 10.28 -11.18 -1.75
C LEU A 2 9.07 -12.14 -1.66
N THR A 3 7.96 -11.64 -1.14
CA THR A 3 6.69 -12.39 -1.04
C THR A 3 6.13 -12.80 -2.41
N SER A 4 6.48 -12.04 -3.46
CA SER A 4 6.16 -12.36 -4.86
C SER A 4 6.98 -13.51 -5.47
N GLY A 5 7.97 -14.05 -4.74
CA GLY A 5 8.95 -15.01 -5.27
C GLY A 5 10.12 -14.36 -6.01
N GLN A 6 10.08 -13.05 -6.25
CA GLN A 6 11.21 -12.34 -6.86
C GLN A 6 12.34 -12.09 -5.86
N HIS A 7 13.55 -11.90 -6.38
CA HIS A 7 14.73 -11.50 -5.63
C HIS A 7 14.91 -9.97 -5.67
N SER A 8 15.58 -9.41 -4.67
CA SER A 8 15.92 -7.99 -4.60
C SER A 8 17.19 -7.80 -3.77
N ASN A 9 17.87 -6.69 -4.00
CA ASN A 9 19.02 -6.27 -3.19
C ASN A 9 18.62 -5.57 -1.89
N GLY A 10 17.33 -5.38 -1.66
CA GLY A 10 16.84 -4.67 -0.47
C GLY A 10 15.45 -5.14 -0.04
N PHE A 11 15.16 -4.88 1.22
CA PHE A 11 13.86 -5.10 1.84
C PHE A 11 13.50 -3.89 2.69
N PHE A 12 12.28 -3.39 2.54
CA PHE A 12 11.76 -2.36 3.42
C PHE A 12 10.78 -2.97 4.42
N ASN A 13 11.00 -2.72 5.70
CA ASN A 13 10.12 -3.15 6.78
C ASN A 13 9.28 -1.96 7.25
N SER A 14 8.01 -1.93 6.86
CA SER A 14 7.05 -0.88 7.27
C SER A 14 6.54 -1.05 8.72
N LYS A 15 6.71 -2.24 9.32
CA LYS A 15 6.16 -2.57 10.64
C LYS A 15 6.57 -1.60 11.76
N PRO A 16 7.83 -1.11 11.87
CA PRO A 16 8.18 -0.15 12.92
C PRO A 16 7.39 1.16 12.83
N ILE A 17 7.05 1.61 11.63
CA ILE A 17 6.25 2.82 11.42
C ILE A 17 4.77 2.52 11.67
N ILE A 18 4.26 1.44 11.08
CA ILE A 18 2.84 1.06 11.19
C ILE A 18 2.47 0.64 12.63
N GLY A 19 3.40 0.07 13.37
CA GLY A 19 3.19 -0.40 14.76
C GLY A 19 3.42 0.65 15.84
N ASP A 20 3.95 1.82 15.50
CA ASP A 20 4.13 2.95 16.41
C ASP A 20 3.04 4.00 16.13
N GLU A 21 2.15 4.23 17.09
CA GLU A 21 1.00 5.11 16.92
C GLU A 21 1.42 6.54 16.55
N ARG A 22 2.49 7.07 17.14
CA ARG A 22 2.97 8.41 16.85
C ARG A 22 3.50 8.53 15.42
N LEU A 23 4.36 7.58 15.01
CA LEU A 23 4.92 7.55 13.65
C LEU A 23 3.83 7.32 12.60
N LEU A 24 2.86 6.46 12.88
CA LEU A 24 1.73 6.22 11.99
C LEU A 24 0.87 7.47 11.79
N ASN A 25 0.59 8.19 12.88
CA ASN A 25 -0.18 9.44 12.84
C ASN A 25 0.57 10.53 12.07
N GLU A 26 1.86 10.69 12.30
CA GLU A 26 2.72 11.61 11.53
C GLU A 26 2.71 11.25 10.04
N ALA A 27 3.01 10.00 9.69
CA ALA A 27 3.03 9.53 8.31
C ALA A 27 1.67 9.71 7.61
N SER A 28 0.57 9.40 8.31
CA SER A 28 -0.79 9.56 7.77
C SER A 28 -1.13 11.03 7.53
N SER A 29 -0.74 11.91 8.46
CA SER A 29 -0.93 13.35 8.33
C SER A 29 -0.12 13.92 7.18
N ASP A 30 1.13 13.50 7.03
CA ASP A 30 2.01 13.97 5.96
C ASP A 30 1.51 13.53 4.57
N LEU A 31 1.04 12.29 4.44
CA LEU A 31 0.41 11.83 3.18
C LEU A 31 -0.81 12.68 2.82
N VAL A 32 -1.65 13.00 3.81
CA VAL A 32 -2.81 13.88 3.60
C VAL A 32 -2.37 15.31 3.29
N ASN A 33 -1.26 15.81 3.90
CA ASN A 33 -0.67 17.11 3.56
C ASN A 33 -0.22 17.17 2.10
N TYR A 34 0.49 16.14 1.62
CA TYR A 34 0.89 16.05 0.22
C TYR A 34 -0.31 16.06 -0.73
N LEU A 35 -1.36 15.32 -0.39
CA LEU A 35 -2.60 15.34 -1.16
C LEU A 35 -3.24 16.74 -1.17
N PHE A 36 -3.10 17.48 -0.08
CA PHE A 36 -3.56 18.88 0.02
C PHE A 36 -2.75 19.85 -0.82
N ILE A 37 -1.46 19.60 -1.02
CA ILE A 37 -0.61 20.41 -1.92
C ILE A 37 -1.05 20.20 -3.38
N GLU A 38 -1.50 19.00 -3.73
CA GLU A 38 -2.06 18.66 -5.05
C GLU A 38 -3.53 19.14 -5.24
N ARG A 39 -4.04 20.02 -4.33
CA ARG A 39 -5.47 20.49 -4.33
C ARG A 39 -5.95 21.08 -5.65
N GLU A 40 -5.08 21.67 -6.43
CA GLU A 40 -5.44 22.21 -7.73
C GLU A 40 -6.05 21.15 -8.64
N TYR A 41 -5.72 19.87 -8.37
CA TYR A 41 -6.12 18.72 -9.19
C TYR A 41 -6.95 17.67 -8.45
N PHE A 42 -7.19 17.88 -7.13
CA PHE A 42 -7.88 16.89 -6.31
C PHE A 42 -8.69 17.52 -5.17
N ASP A 43 -9.98 17.23 -5.17
CA ASP A 43 -10.89 17.62 -4.09
C ASP A 43 -10.95 16.50 -3.03
N ILE A 44 -10.35 16.73 -1.85
CA ILE A 44 -10.35 15.78 -0.75
C ILE A 44 -11.75 15.57 -0.16
N ASP A 45 -12.67 16.50 -0.35
CA ASP A 45 -14.04 16.41 0.15
C ASP A 45 -14.86 15.30 -0.53
N ILE A 46 -14.40 14.84 -1.69
CA ILE A 46 -15.07 13.72 -2.36
C ILE A 46 -14.74 12.35 -1.75
N VAL A 47 -13.72 12.22 -0.88
CA VAL A 47 -13.28 10.93 -0.35
C VAL A 47 -14.24 10.44 0.71
N ASP A 48 -15.01 9.39 0.45
CA ASP A 48 -15.88 8.78 1.45
C ASP A 48 -15.15 7.76 2.32
N ARG A 49 -14.20 7.04 1.72
CA ARG A 49 -13.45 5.98 2.40
C ARG A 49 -12.03 5.84 1.88
N VAL A 50 -11.11 5.47 2.79
CA VAL A 50 -9.75 5.05 2.45
C VAL A 50 -9.67 3.53 2.52
N VAL A 51 -9.08 2.90 1.50
CA VAL A 51 -8.94 1.43 1.44
C VAL A 51 -7.50 1.05 1.19
N GLY A 52 -6.98 0.20 2.08
CA GLY A 52 -5.64 -0.38 1.97
C GLY A 52 -5.67 -1.89 2.23
N PRO A 53 -4.89 -2.70 1.51
CA PRO A 53 -4.92 -4.16 1.66
C PRO A 53 -4.38 -4.62 3.02
N ALA A 54 -5.01 -5.66 3.58
CA ALA A 54 -4.53 -6.32 4.78
C ALA A 54 -3.25 -7.15 4.48
N THR A 55 -2.31 -7.27 5.45
CA THR A 55 -2.37 -6.64 6.77
C THR A 55 -1.54 -5.35 6.81
N GLY A 56 -0.67 -5.13 5.82
CA GLY A 56 0.33 -4.05 5.81
C GLY A 56 -0.31 -2.66 5.87
N ALA A 57 -1.31 -2.40 5.04
CA ALA A 57 -1.91 -1.08 4.92
C ALA A 57 -3.19 -0.87 5.75
N THR A 58 -3.61 -1.84 6.58
CA THR A 58 -4.84 -1.71 7.38
C THR A 58 -4.82 -0.50 8.32
N LEU A 59 -3.78 -0.40 9.14
CA LEU A 59 -3.64 0.72 10.09
C LEU A 59 -3.34 2.03 9.38
N LEU A 60 -2.61 2.01 8.27
CA LEU A 60 -2.35 3.18 7.43
C LEU A 60 -3.67 3.72 6.84
N ALA A 61 -4.54 2.86 6.32
CA ALA A 61 -5.86 3.26 5.82
C ALA A 61 -6.69 3.94 6.91
N LYS A 62 -6.67 3.38 8.14
CA LYS A 62 -7.35 3.98 9.30
C LYS A 62 -6.76 5.34 9.65
N GLY A 63 -5.45 5.48 9.74
CA GLY A 63 -4.76 6.74 10.07
C GLY A 63 -5.02 7.83 9.04
N ILE A 64 -4.94 7.52 7.74
CA ILE A 64 -5.25 8.46 6.66
C ILE A 64 -6.73 8.91 6.74
N ALA A 65 -7.68 7.97 6.95
CA ALA A 65 -9.09 8.31 7.07
C ALA A 65 -9.35 9.23 8.27
N GLN A 66 -8.69 9.00 9.41
CA GLN A 66 -8.75 9.87 10.58
C GLN A 66 -8.19 11.26 10.27
N SER A 67 -7.03 11.36 9.62
CA SER A 67 -6.42 12.63 9.22
C SER A 67 -7.30 13.43 8.27
N ILE A 68 -7.94 12.76 7.30
CA ILE A 68 -8.93 13.39 6.40
C ILE A 68 -10.12 13.88 7.19
N SER A 69 -10.67 13.06 8.11
CA SER A 69 -11.85 13.42 8.93
C SER A 69 -11.58 14.68 9.77
N LEU A 70 -10.43 14.74 10.42
CA LEU A 70 -10.04 15.88 11.26
C LEU A 70 -9.93 17.20 10.45
N ARG A 71 -9.40 17.11 9.21
CA ARG A 71 -9.22 18.31 8.39
C ARG A 71 -10.50 18.90 7.84
N ARG A 72 -11.46 18.09 7.52
CA ARG A 72 -12.71 18.54 6.88
C ARG A 72 -13.90 18.55 7.82
N GLU A 73 -13.67 18.24 9.12
CA GLU A 73 -14.71 18.15 10.15
C GLU A 73 -15.91 17.27 9.77
N ARG A 74 -15.66 16.29 8.90
CA ARG A 74 -16.64 15.32 8.39
C ARG A 74 -16.07 13.92 8.36
N PRO A 75 -16.82 12.86 8.71
CA PRO A 75 -16.31 11.50 8.74
C PRO A 75 -15.75 11.05 7.39
N CYS A 76 -14.58 10.44 7.42
CA CYS A 76 -14.02 9.59 6.39
C CYS A 76 -13.87 8.18 6.99
N TYR A 77 -14.37 7.19 6.30
CA TYR A 77 -14.30 5.81 6.78
C TYR A 77 -13.05 5.11 6.25
N TRP A 78 -12.80 3.92 6.74
CA TRP A 78 -11.73 3.07 6.22
C TRP A 78 -12.23 1.64 6.01
N ALA A 79 -11.54 0.89 5.16
CA ALA A 79 -11.72 -0.55 5.00
C ALA A 79 -10.42 -1.21 4.55
N SER A 80 -10.32 -2.51 4.81
CA SER A 80 -9.14 -3.29 4.47
C SER A 80 -9.58 -4.66 3.97
N PRO A 81 -9.46 -4.95 2.68
CA PRO A 81 -9.72 -6.27 2.15
C PRO A 81 -8.55 -7.20 2.45
N GLU A 82 -8.87 -8.47 2.69
CA GLU A 82 -7.92 -9.53 2.94
C GLU A 82 -7.64 -10.33 1.68
N LYS A 83 -6.42 -10.82 1.58
CA LYS A 83 -6.01 -11.68 0.48
C LYS A 83 -6.58 -13.09 0.66
N GLU A 84 -7.21 -13.61 -0.37
CA GLU A 84 -7.70 -14.97 -0.47
C GLU A 84 -7.19 -15.65 -1.74
N GLY A 85 -6.91 -16.95 -1.66
CA GLY A 85 -6.39 -17.74 -2.77
C GLY A 85 -4.92 -17.51 -3.08
N GLU A 86 -4.40 -18.29 -4.01
CA GLU A 86 -3.02 -18.25 -4.49
C GLU A 86 -2.97 -18.29 -6.01
N GLY A 87 -1.83 -17.91 -6.60
CA GLY A 87 -1.64 -17.93 -8.04
C GLY A 87 -2.71 -17.17 -8.81
N PRO A 88 -3.33 -17.79 -9.84
CA PRO A 88 -4.37 -17.18 -10.67
C PRO A 88 -5.66 -16.85 -9.92
N ASP A 89 -5.96 -17.60 -8.85
CA ASP A 89 -7.19 -17.45 -8.05
C ASP A 89 -7.03 -16.39 -6.94
N LYS A 90 -5.90 -15.74 -6.88
CA LYS A 90 -5.61 -14.68 -5.92
C LYS A 90 -6.58 -13.51 -6.08
N ARG A 91 -7.26 -13.16 -4.98
CA ARG A 91 -8.19 -12.03 -4.92
C ARG A 91 -8.14 -11.33 -3.58
N MET A 92 -8.75 -10.15 -3.51
CA MET A 92 -9.01 -9.44 -2.26
C MET A 92 -10.50 -9.51 -1.94
N ILE A 93 -10.83 -9.74 -0.67
CA ILE A 93 -12.22 -9.81 -0.18
C ILE A 93 -12.36 -8.99 1.10
N PHE A 94 -13.50 -8.32 1.24
CA PHE A 94 -13.88 -7.64 2.49
C PHE A 94 -14.58 -8.65 3.41
N ARG A 95 -14.03 -8.89 4.61
CA ARG A 95 -14.61 -9.75 5.66
C ARG A 95 -15.15 -8.90 6.81
N ASP A 96 -14.25 -8.32 7.60
CA ASP A 96 -14.59 -7.56 8.81
C ASP A 96 -14.90 -6.08 8.53
N THR A 97 -14.51 -5.60 7.35
CA THR A 97 -14.79 -4.24 6.88
C THR A 97 -15.57 -4.30 5.58
N LYS A 98 -16.21 -3.19 5.21
CA LYS A 98 -17.00 -3.12 3.98
C LYS A 98 -16.81 -1.80 3.24
N VAL A 99 -17.06 -1.84 1.96
CA VAL A 99 -17.28 -0.69 1.07
C VAL A 99 -18.76 -0.67 0.71
N LEU A 100 -19.37 0.49 0.73
CA LEU A 100 -20.76 0.66 0.30
C LEU A 100 -20.81 1.04 -1.18
N PRO A 101 -21.92 0.71 -1.87
CA PRO A 101 -22.13 1.15 -3.24
C PRO A 101 -22.01 2.68 -3.37
N GLU A 102 -21.41 3.12 -4.48
CA GLU A 102 -21.19 4.53 -4.83
C GLU A 102 -20.23 5.32 -3.94
N GLU A 103 -19.71 4.74 -2.84
CA GLU A 103 -18.64 5.38 -2.07
C GLU A 103 -17.41 5.66 -2.95
N ARG A 104 -16.86 6.85 -2.84
CA ARG A 104 -15.62 7.27 -3.51
C ARG A 104 -14.43 6.91 -2.67
N ILE A 105 -13.58 6.04 -3.22
CA ILE A 105 -12.53 5.35 -2.50
C ILE A 105 -11.16 5.88 -2.88
N LEU A 106 -10.42 6.38 -1.90
CA LEU A 106 -9.00 6.65 -2.00
C LEU A 106 -8.22 5.39 -1.61
N LEU A 107 -7.36 4.90 -2.49
CA LEU A 107 -6.52 3.75 -2.18
C LEU A 107 -5.26 4.17 -1.42
N CYS A 108 -4.75 3.28 -0.56
CA CYS A 108 -3.43 3.41 0.02
C CYS A 108 -2.70 2.06 0.06
N GLU A 109 -1.38 2.11 0.22
CA GLU A 109 -0.51 0.93 0.35
C GLU A 109 0.66 1.24 1.28
N ASP A 110 1.14 0.27 2.04
CA ASP A 110 2.33 0.46 2.87
C ASP A 110 3.61 0.44 2.01
N VAL A 111 3.78 -0.55 1.15
CA VAL A 111 4.96 -0.67 0.28
C VAL A 111 4.57 -1.12 -1.13
N ILE A 112 4.70 -0.24 -2.11
CA ILE A 112 4.53 -0.63 -3.51
C ILE A 112 5.81 -1.27 -4.07
N THR A 113 5.64 -2.51 -4.56
CA THR A 113 6.63 -3.23 -5.38
C THR A 113 6.16 -3.35 -6.83
N THR A 114 5.28 -4.28 -7.11
CA THR A 114 4.71 -4.51 -8.45
C THR A 114 3.42 -3.74 -8.68
N GLY A 115 2.70 -3.42 -7.60
CA GLY A 115 1.35 -2.83 -7.65
C GLY A 115 0.23 -3.87 -7.75
N GLU A 116 0.53 -5.17 -7.68
CA GLU A 116 -0.46 -6.24 -7.75
C GLU A 116 -1.53 -6.12 -6.64
N SER A 117 -1.12 -5.89 -5.38
CA SER A 117 -2.05 -5.72 -4.27
C SER A 117 -3.00 -4.55 -4.50
N VAL A 118 -2.49 -3.46 -5.06
CA VAL A 118 -3.30 -2.27 -5.41
C VAL A 118 -4.35 -2.62 -6.46
N ALA A 119 -3.96 -3.35 -7.52
CA ALA A 119 -4.87 -3.76 -8.58
C ALA A 119 -5.98 -4.68 -8.05
N LEU A 120 -5.61 -5.68 -7.25
CA LEU A 120 -6.58 -6.60 -6.62
C LEU A 120 -7.52 -5.87 -5.65
N THR A 121 -7.00 -4.88 -4.90
CA THR A 121 -7.81 -4.04 -4.00
C THR A 121 -8.80 -3.17 -4.79
N ALA A 122 -8.36 -2.53 -5.87
CA ALA A 122 -9.23 -1.76 -6.75
C ALA A 122 -10.36 -2.62 -7.34
N TYR A 123 -10.03 -3.84 -7.75
CA TYR A 123 -11.03 -4.80 -8.25
C TYR A 123 -12.04 -5.20 -7.16
N ALA A 124 -11.58 -5.46 -5.93
CA ALA A 124 -12.46 -5.78 -4.81
C ALA A 124 -13.41 -4.62 -4.47
N VAL A 125 -12.92 -3.37 -4.51
CA VAL A 125 -13.74 -2.16 -4.33
C VAL A 125 -14.82 -2.08 -5.42
N ALA A 126 -14.46 -2.24 -6.68
CA ALA A 126 -15.40 -2.19 -7.79
C ALA A 126 -16.47 -3.29 -7.67
N ARG A 127 -16.10 -4.51 -7.27
CA ARG A 127 -17.05 -5.59 -7.01
C ARG A 127 -18.01 -5.31 -5.85
N ALA A 128 -17.60 -4.51 -4.88
CA ALA A 128 -18.47 -4.05 -3.79
C ALA A 128 -19.36 -2.86 -4.20
N GLY A 129 -19.25 -2.37 -5.43
CA GLY A 129 -20.00 -1.22 -5.95
C GLY A 129 -19.37 0.13 -5.62
N GLY A 130 -18.18 0.17 -5.03
CA GLY A 130 -17.45 1.41 -4.75
C GLY A 130 -16.77 1.96 -5.99
N ILE A 131 -16.49 3.26 -5.98
CA ILE A 131 -15.87 4.02 -7.07
C ILE A 131 -14.45 4.39 -6.65
N VAL A 132 -13.45 3.71 -7.22
CA VAL A 132 -12.05 4.05 -6.94
C VAL A 132 -11.70 5.39 -7.59
N ILE A 133 -11.22 6.33 -6.80
CA ILE A 133 -10.75 7.64 -7.26
C ILE A 133 -9.57 7.43 -8.23
N PRO A 134 -9.62 7.99 -9.45
CA PRO A 134 -8.63 7.67 -10.49
C PRO A 134 -7.32 8.45 -10.37
N SER A 135 -7.29 9.56 -9.60
CA SER A 135 -6.17 10.52 -9.64
C SER A 135 -4.95 10.06 -8.88
N TYR A 136 -5.11 9.59 -7.64
CA TYR A 136 -4.00 9.34 -6.72
C TYR A 136 -4.13 8.05 -5.94
N ILE A 137 -2.97 7.57 -5.47
CA ILE A 137 -2.84 6.57 -4.41
C ILE A 137 -1.83 7.06 -3.39
N LEU A 138 -2.13 6.91 -2.09
CA LEU A 138 -1.23 7.28 -1.00
C LEU A 138 -0.40 6.08 -0.57
N VAL A 139 0.91 6.27 -0.46
CA VAL A 139 1.86 5.18 -0.23
C VAL A 139 2.88 5.58 0.82
N LEU A 140 3.16 4.71 1.78
CA LEU A 140 4.24 4.97 2.73
C LEU A 140 5.59 4.89 2.02
N VAL A 141 5.84 3.78 1.28
CA VAL A 141 7.10 3.55 0.56
C VAL A 141 6.86 3.10 -0.87
N ASN A 142 7.33 3.87 -1.81
CA ASN A 142 7.41 3.48 -3.21
C ASN A 142 8.81 2.94 -3.52
N ARG A 143 8.93 1.61 -3.61
CA ARG A 143 10.17 0.95 -4.03
C ARG A 143 10.16 0.49 -5.48
N SER A 144 9.06 0.70 -6.19
CA SER A 144 8.89 0.24 -7.57
C SER A 144 9.66 1.06 -8.61
N GLY A 145 10.03 2.30 -8.27
CA GLY A 145 10.59 3.26 -9.22
C GLY A 145 9.56 3.86 -10.18
N ARG A 146 8.28 3.45 -10.10
CA ARG A 146 7.20 3.98 -10.95
C ARG A 146 6.64 5.28 -10.36
N THR A 147 6.13 6.13 -11.22
CA THR A 147 5.42 7.37 -10.84
C THR A 147 3.91 7.14 -10.70
N GLU A 148 3.41 6.04 -11.26
CA GLU A 148 1.99 5.68 -11.24
C GLU A 148 1.78 4.17 -11.12
N VAL A 149 0.59 3.77 -10.65
CA VAL A 149 0.12 2.40 -10.58
C VAL A 149 -1.38 2.34 -10.88
N GLY A 150 -1.75 1.48 -11.83
CA GLY A 150 -3.16 1.37 -12.26
C GLY A 150 -3.76 2.69 -12.74
N GLY A 151 -2.99 3.53 -13.42
CA GLY A 151 -3.38 4.86 -13.90
C GLY A 151 -3.50 5.94 -12.81
N ARG A 152 -3.02 5.68 -11.58
CA ARG A 152 -3.04 6.63 -10.46
C ARG A 152 -1.65 7.11 -10.12
N LYS A 153 -1.48 8.41 -10.00
CA LYS A 153 -0.22 9.02 -9.54
C LYS A 153 0.10 8.57 -8.12
N ILE A 154 1.32 8.13 -7.90
CA ILE A 154 1.78 7.70 -6.58
C ILE A 154 2.24 8.92 -5.79
N ILE A 155 1.57 9.19 -4.65
CA ILE A 155 2.05 10.08 -3.61
C ILE A 155 2.67 9.21 -2.52
N ALA A 156 3.98 9.28 -2.37
CA ALA A 156 4.70 8.47 -1.38
C ALA A 156 5.59 9.33 -0.48
N LEU A 157 5.67 8.99 0.81
CA LEU A 157 6.59 9.65 1.74
C LEU A 157 8.04 9.28 1.44
N ILE A 158 8.27 8.03 1.05
CA ILE A 158 9.61 7.52 0.76
C ILE A 158 9.62 6.98 -0.67
N HIS A 159 10.46 7.57 -1.51
CA HIS A 159 10.78 7.05 -2.83
C HIS A 159 12.18 6.40 -2.78
N HIS A 160 12.22 5.07 -2.78
CA HIS A 160 13.47 4.34 -2.75
C HIS A 160 13.40 3.14 -3.70
N PRO A 161 13.66 3.34 -5.01
CA PRO A 161 13.65 2.26 -5.98
C PRO A 161 14.60 1.13 -5.58
N MET A 162 14.07 -0.08 -5.54
CA MET A 162 14.85 -1.29 -5.26
C MET A 162 14.64 -2.26 -6.43
N PRO A 163 15.68 -2.62 -7.16
CA PRO A 163 15.55 -3.53 -8.28
C PRO A 163 15.04 -4.90 -7.82
N THR A 164 14.26 -5.53 -8.68
CA THR A 164 13.76 -6.89 -8.49
C THR A 164 14.07 -7.73 -9.71
N TRP A 165 14.36 -9.00 -9.50
CA TRP A 165 14.71 -9.96 -10.55
C TRP A 165 13.93 -11.25 -10.37
N ILE A 166 13.64 -11.93 -11.45
CA ILE A 166 13.27 -13.34 -11.37
C ILE A 166 14.48 -14.15 -10.87
N PRO A 167 14.29 -15.28 -10.16
CA PRO A 167 15.39 -16.02 -9.54
C PRO A 167 16.54 -16.34 -10.48
N ASP A 168 16.24 -16.82 -11.69
CA ASP A 168 17.25 -17.25 -12.67
C ASP A 168 18.06 -16.09 -13.27
N GLU A 169 17.56 -14.87 -13.20
CA GLU A 169 18.24 -13.67 -13.70
C GLU A 169 18.89 -12.85 -12.60
N CYS A 170 18.76 -13.26 -11.34
CA CYS A 170 19.27 -12.50 -10.21
C CYS A 170 20.81 -12.39 -10.24
N PRO A 171 21.38 -11.16 -10.37
CA PRO A 171 22.81 -10.97 -10.42
C PRO A 171 23.50 -11.33 -9.09
N LEU A 172 22.79 -11.20 -7.97
CA LEU A 172 23.34 -11.53 -6.66
C LEU A 172 23.48 -13.04 -6.48
N CYS A 173 22.49 -13.83 -6.95
CA CYS A 173 22.60 -15.30 -6.94
C CYS A 173 23.72 -15.79 -7.84
N LYS A 174 23.93 -15.17 -9.01
CA LYS A 174 25.04 -15.46 -9.91
C LYS A 174 26.41 -15.17 -9.29
N GLN A 175 26.46 -14.28 -8.30
CA GLN A 175 27.66 -13.97 -7.50
C GLN A 175 27.78 -14.85 -6.24
N GLY A 176 26.91 -15.85 -6.06
CA GLY A 176 26.93 -16.77 -4.92
C GLY A 176 26.17 -16.30 -3.68
N SER A 177 25.39 -15.21 -3.77
CA SER A 177 24.57 -14.75 -2.66
C SER A 177 23.32 -15.63 -2.49
N GLU A 178 23.04 -16.05 -1.26
CA GLU A 178 21.83 -16.79 -0.92
C GLU A 178 20.62 -15.83 -0.82
N ALA A 179 19.48 -16.19 -1.44
CA ALA A 179 18.25 -15.42 -1.35
C ALA A 179 17.46 -15.78 -0.10
N ILE A 180 17.57 -14.97 0.95
CA ILE A 180 16.90 -15.17 2.24
C ILE A 180 15.55 -14.42 2.31
N ARG A 181 14.63 -14.87 3.18
CA ARG A 181 13.35 -14.19 3.46
C ARG A 181 13.45 -13.33 4.72
N PRO A 182 13.42 -11.99 4.62
CA PRO A 182 13.58 -11.11 5.78
C PRO A 182 12.45 -11.23 6.82
N LYS A 183 11.32 -11.86 6.47
CA LYS A 183 10.17 -12.06 7.39
C LYS A 183 10.24 -13.39 8.15
N GLY A 184 11.18 -14.25 7.86
CA GLY A 184 11.45 -15.49 8.62
C GLY A 184 12.24 -15.18 9.89
N ALA A 185 11.85 -15.72 11.07
CA ALA A 185 12.52 -15.41 12.33
C ALA A 185 14.01 -15.78 12.33
N GLU A 186 14.38 -16.90 11.71
CA GLU A 186 15.79 -17.33 11.61
C GLU A 186 16.58 -16.56 10.53
N GLU A 187 15.94 -16.27 9.41
CA GLU A 187 16.56 -15.51 8.32
C GLU A 187 16.76 -14.04 8.69
N TRP A 188 15.85 -13.46 9.50
CA TRP A 188 15.98 -12.09 10.02
C TRP A 188 17.19 -11.92 10.93
N LYS A 189 17.50 -12.94 11.76
CA LYS A 189 18.69 -12.95 12.63
C LYS A 189 20.01 -12.96 11.84
N ARG A 190 19.99 -13.41 10.58
CA ARG A 190 21.17 -13.38 9.69
C ARG A 190 21.44 -12.03 9.05
N LEU A 191 20.48 -11.09 9.14
CA LEU A 191 20.57 -9.74 8.57
C LEU A 191 21.03 -8.70 9.61
N ASN A 192 21.03 -9.05 10.88
CA ASN A 192 21.47 -8.25 12.01
C ASN A 192 22.66 -8.94 12.70
#